data_15535e0c5522a99e3e051cf0af59d77c
#
_entry.id   15535e0c5522a99e3e051cf0af59d77c
#
_cell.length_a   1.000
_cell.length_b   1.000
_cell.length_c   1.000
_cell.angle_alpha   90.00
_cell.angle_beta   90.00
_cell.angle_gamma   90.00
#
_symmetry.space_group_name_H-M   'P 1'
#
loop_
_entity.id
_entity.type
_entity.pdbx_description
1 polymer ?
#
loop_
_entity_poly.entity_id
_entity_poly.type
_entity_poly.pdbx_seq_one_letter_code
_entity_poly.pdbx_strand_id
1 'polypeptide(L)'
;EIYTGMGKVAVVCKKEIYGFIVNRLSWAALDAAKECVRDGVCSVEDMDKAIMFGPGMRMAVTGQLLTISLGVDGGFRAIAEKYGEEPTPWNEVYAQGVDEEIANRDPSMGNTVEGVCKFRDRAFAQLLKLHKLL
;
A
#
# COMPACT_ATOMS: atom_id res chain seq x y z
N GLU A 1 -2.66 -3.53 -24.08
CA GLU A 1 -2.00 -2.45 -24.89
C GLU A 1 -2.90 -1.21 -25.02
N ILE A 2 -4.20 -1.35 -25.37
CA ILE A 2 -5.12 -0.19 -25.57
C ILE A 2 -5.21 0.69 -24.31
N TYR A 3 -5.45 0.10 -23.15
CA TYR A 3 -5.60 0.86 -21.89
C TYR A 3 -4.30 1.54 -21.45
N THR A 4 -3.16 0.90 -21.67
CA THR A 4 -1.84 1.48 -21.34
C THR A 4 -1.52 2.67 -22.24
N GLY A 5 -1.89 2.59 -23.53
CA GLY A 5 -1.77 3.70 -24.47
C GLY A 5 -2.65 4.92 -24.11
N MET A 6 -3.67 4.73 -23.28
CA MET A 6 -4.54 5.80 -22.73
C MET A 6 -4.07 6.35 -21.38
N GLY A 7 -2.84 6.03 -20.94
CA GLY A 7 -2.31 6.46 -19.65
C GLY A 7 -2.93 5.75 -18.43
N LYS A 8 -3.59 4.61 -18.63
CA LYS A 8 -4.16 3.80 -17.55
C LYS A 8 -3.20 2.70 -17.12
N VAL A 9 -3.14 2.42 -15.82
CA VAL A 9 -2.38 1.30 -15.28
C VAL A 9 -3.27 0.06 -15.26
N ALA A 10 -2.92 -0.94 -16.06
CA ALA A 10 -3.64 -2.20 -16.14
C ALA A 10 -3.19 -3.16 -15.02
N VAL A 11 -4.15 -3.72 -14.29
CA VAL A 11 -3.92 -4.77 -13.29
C VAL A 11 -4.53 -6.06 -13.80
N VAL A 12 -3.74 -7.14 -13.82
CA VAL A 12 -4.16 -8.44 -14.34
C VAL A 12 -4.60 -9.35 -13.20
N CYS A 13 -5.85 -9.79 -13.21
CA CYS A 13 -6.34 -10.85 -12.35
C CYS A 13 -6.01 -12.22 -12.95
N LYS A 14 -5.25 -13.05 -12.24
CA LYS A 14 -4.94 -14.43 -12.67
C LYS A 14 -6.12 -15.39 -12.51
N LYS A 15 -7.10 -15.03 -11.69
CA LYS A 15 -8.35 -15.76 -11.47
C LYS A 15 -9.48 -14.77 -11.30
N GLU A 16 -10.68 -15.16 -11.73
CA GLU A 16 -11.87 -14.38 -11.48
C GLU A 16 -12.21 -14.41 -9.98
N ILE A 17 -12.56 -13.24 -9.44
CA ILE A 17 -12.94 -13.07 -8.04
C ILE A 17 -14.04 -12.01 -7.97
N TYR A 18 -15.04 -12.23 -7.11
CA TYR A 18 -16.12 -11.26 -6.90
C TYR A 18 -15.58 -9.89 -6.48
N GLY A 19 -16.00 -8.84 -7.20
CA GLY A 19 -15.54 -7.46 -6.97
C GLY A 19 -14.16 -7.16 -7.52
N PHE A 20 -13.48 -8.09 -8.13
CA PHE A 20 -12.09 -7.96 -8.59
C PHE A 20 -11.17 -7.45 -7.48
N ILE A 21 -9.96 -7.01 -7.80
CA ILE A 21 -8.97 -6.58 -6.80
C ILE A 21 -9.36 -5.22 -6.20
N VAL A 22 -9.66 -4.24 -7.04
CA VAL A 22 -9.86 -2.84 -6.61
C VAL A 22 -11.08 -2.70 -5.72
N ASN A 23 -12.23 -3.26 -6.13
CA ASN A 23 -13.46 -3.16 -5.35
C ASN A 23 -13.35 -3.89 -4.02
N ARG A 24 -12.68 -5.06 -3.96
CA ARG A 24 -12.46 -5.77 -2.70
C ARG A 24 -11.71 -4.92 -1.68
N LEU A 25 -10.64 -4.23 -2.13
CA LEU A 25 -9.86 -3.34 -1.26
C LEU A 25 -10.71 -2.14 -0.80
N SER A 26 -11.47 -1.55 -1.71
CA SER A 26 -12.35 -0.42 -1.39
C SER A 26 -13.44 -0.81 -0.40
N TRP A 27 -14.07 -1.97 -0.56
CA TRP A 27 -15.11 -2.44 0.38
C TRP A 27 -14.54 -2.78 1.74
N ALA A 28 -13.38 -3.43 1.83
CA ALA A 28 -12.73 -3.73 3.10
C ALA A 28 -12.41 -2.44 3.89
N ALA A 29 -11.89 -1.42 3.21
CA ALA A 29 -11.64 -0.12 3.82
C ALA A 29 -12.94 0.59 4.25
N LEU A 30 -13.99 0.55 3.40
CA LEU A 30 -15.29 1.14 3.70
C LEU A 30 -15.95 0.46 4.91
N ASP A 31 -15.90 -0.86 4.99
CA ASP A 31 -16.53 -1.59 6.10
C ASP A 31 -15.82 -1.31 7.42
N ALA A 32 -14.49 -1.30 7.44
CA ALA A 32 -13.71 -0.89 8.62
C ALA A 32 -14.02 0.56 9.02
N ALA A 33 -14.13 1.48 8.07
CA ALA A 33 -14.46 2.88 8.34
C ALA A 33 -15.86 3.03 8.96
N LYS A 34 -16.87 2.36 8.37
CA LYS A 34 -18.25 2.37 8.89
C LYS A 34 -18.33 1.81 10.31
N GLU A 35 -17.56 0.75 10.60
CA GLU A 35 -17.51 0.14 11.93
C GLU A 35 -16.99 1.13 12.97
N CYS A 36 -15.85 1.77 12.72
CA CYS A 36 -15.27 2.78 13.62
C CYS A 36 -16.24 3.95 13.92
N VAL A 37 -16.92 4.46 12.89
CA VAL A 37 -17.86 5.57 13.07
C VAL A 37 -19.13 5.11 13.81
N ARG A 38 -19.68 3.94 13.46
CA ARG A 38 -20.86 3.35 14.13
C ARG A 38 -20.61 3.12 15.62
N ASP A 39 -19.42 2.63 15.95
CA ASP A 39 -19.06 2.28 17.32
C ASP A 39 -18.56 3.50 18.12
N GLY A 40 -18.65 4.70 17.54
CA GLY A 40 -18.32 5.96 18.21
C GLY A 40 -16.82 6.16 18.46
N VAL A 41 -15.96 5.44 17.75
CA VAL A 41 -14.49 5.56 17.87
C VAL A 41 -14.01 6.91 17.34
N CYS A 42 -14.61 7.40 16.25
CA CYS A 42 -14.27 8.68 15.65
C CYS A 42 -15.44 9.27 14.84
N SER A 43 -15.32 10.54 14.45
CA SER A 43 -16.23 11.17 13.49
C SER A 43 -15.96 10.69 12.06
N VAL A 44 -16.90 10.93 11.14
CA VAL A 44 -16.69 10.68 9.70
C VAL A 44 -15.48 11.47 9.19
N GLU A 45 -15.38 12.74 9.57
CA GLU A 45 -14.28 13.64 9.16
C GLU A 45 -12.93 13.11 9.64
N ASP A 46 -12.84 12.64 10.90
CA ASP A 46 -11.59 12.10 11.45
C ASP A 46 -11.23 10.76 10.82
N MET A 47 -12.24 9.93 10.48
CA MET A 47 -12.01 8.68 9.75
C MET A 47 -11.43 8.93 8.36
N ASP A 48 -11.97 9.87 7.63
CA ASP A 48 -11.47 10.23 6.30
C ASP A 48 -10.05 10.82 6.39
N LYS A 49 -9.77 11.68 7.38
CA LYS A 49 -8.42 12.18 7.65
C LYS A 49 -7.45 11.04 7.97
N ALA A 50 -7.86 10.08 8.80
CA ALA A 50 -7.04 8.94 9.15
C ALA A 50 -6.68 8.09 7.93
N ILE A 51 -7.63 7.86 7.02
CA ILE A 51 -7.37 7.15 5.76
C ILE A 51 -6.46 7.97 4.85
N MET A 52 -6.77 9.25 4.62
CA MET A 52 -6.04 10.11 3.69
C MET A 52 -4.58 10.29 4.09
N PHE A 53 -4.30 10.59 5.35
CA PHE A 53 -2.94 10.88 5.84
C PHE A 53 -2.23 9.68 6.46
N GLY A 54 -2.92 8.58 6.63
CA GLY A 54 -2.39 7.31 7.09
C GLY A 54 -2.14 6.33 5.94
N PRO A 55 -2.93 5.24 5.86
CA PRO A 55 -2.71 4.19 4.88
C PRO A 55 -2.89 4.68 3.44
N GLY A 56 -3.85 5.54 3.15
CA GLY A 56 -4.16 6.01 1.81
C GLY A 56 -2.96 6.70 1.14
N MET A 57 -2.29 7.61 1.84
CA MET A 57 -1.10 8.28 1.33
C MET A 57 0.03 7.28 1.01
N ARG A 58 0.24 6.30 1.89
CA ARG A 58 1.27 5.27 1.68
C ARG A 58 0.92 4.34 0.53
N MET A 59 -0.33 3.88 0.48
CA MET A 59 -0.83 3.01 -0.60
C MET A 59 -0.77 3.67 -1.97
N ALA A 60 -1.01 4.97 -2.05
CA ALA A 60 -0.94 5.71 -3.32
C ALA A 60 0.48 5.79 -3.89
N VAL A 61 1.51 5.66 -3.06
CA VAL A 61 2.92 5.79 -3.49
C VAL A 61 3.60 4.45 -3.72
N THR A 62 3.38 3.48 -2.83
CA THR A 62 4.10 2.20 -2.86
C THR A 62 3.19 0.97 -2.88
N GLY A 63 1.87 1.13 -2.83
CA GLY A 63 0.95 0.01 -2.64
C GLY A 63 0.98 -0.52 -1.20
N GLN A 64 0.20 -1.55 -0.91
CA GLN A 64 0.06 -2.05 0.46
C GLN A 64 1.17 -3.00 0.87
N LEU A 65 1.50 -3.99 0.04
CA LEU A 65 2.49 -5.01 0.41
C LEU A 65 3.89 -4.40 0.53
N LEU A 66 4.28 -3.59 -0.44
CA LEU A 66 5.56 -2.89 -0.39
C LEU A 66 5.62 -1.91 0.80
N THR A 67 4.55 -1.18 1.09
CA THR A 67 4.47 -0.30 2.27
C THR A 67 4.75 -1.06 3.57
N ILE A 68 4.13 -2.21 3.77
CA ILE A 68 4.33 -3.04 4.97
C ILE A 68 5.76 -3.57 5.02
N SER A 69 6.27 -4.08 3.90
CA SER A 69 7.64 -4.58 3.82
C SER A 69 8.69 -3.52 4.17
N LEU A 70 8.52 -2.28 3.69
CA LEU A 70 9.42 -1.16 4.00
C LEU A 70 9.34 -0.69 5.47
N GLY A 71 8.27 -1.03 6.17
CA GLY A 71 8.06 -0.68 7.59
C GLY A 71 8.64 -1.69 8.58
N VAL A 72 9.22 -2.78 8.11
CA VAL A 72 9.81 -3.85 8.92
C VAL A 72 11.24 -4.09 8.46
N ASP A 73 12.20 -4.02 9.38
CA ASP A 73 13.57 -4.43 9.08
C ASP A 73 13.60 -5.93 8.76
N GLY A 74 14.10 -6.29 7.58
CA GLY A 74 13.97 -7.64 7.03
C GLY A 74 12.66 -7.91 6.26
N GLY A 75 11.74 -6.93 6.17
CA GLY A 75 10.52 -7.02 5.36
C GLY A 75 9.59 -8.15 5.81
N PHE A 76 8.90 -8.80 4.84
CA PHE A 76 7.98 -9.90 5.13
C PHE A 76 8.63 -11.14 5.75
N ARG A 77 9.95 -11.32 5.60
CA ARG A 77 10.66 -12.44 6.25
C ARG A 77 10.72 -12.30 7.76
N ALA A 78 10.74 -11.06 8.27
CA ALA A 78 10.83 -10.75 9.69
C ALA A 78 9.50 -10.26 10.30
N ILE A 79 8.42 -10.15 9.53
CA ILE A 79 7.16 -9.57 9.99
C ILE A 79 6.51 -10.37 11.11
N ALA A 80 6.57 -11.69 11.03
CA ALA A 80 6.00 -12.58 12.05
C ALA A 80 6.70 -12.38 13.40
N GLU A 81 8.03 -12.36 13.41
CA GLU A 81 8.82 -12.10 14.62
C GLU A 81 8.48 -10.72 15.21
N LYS A 82 8.41 -9.68 14.37
CA LYS A 82 8.10 -8.31 14.81
C LYS A 82 6.75 -8.22 15.53
N TYR A 83 5.75 -8.96 15.09
CA TYR A 83 4.38 -8.91 15.65
C TYR A 83 4.08 -10.08 16.61
N GLY A 84 5.06 -10.92 16.91
CA GLY A 84 4.89 -12.08 17.81
C GLY A 84 3.98 -13.16 17.24
N GLU A 85 3.98 -13.31 15.93
CA GLU A 85 3.21 -14.31 15.19
C GLU A 85 4.10 -15.47 14.74
N GLU A 86 3.50 -16.64 14.50
CA GLU A 86 4.21 -17.75 13.89
C GLU A 86 4.44 -17.51 12.39
N PRO A 87 5.68 -17.71 11.88
CA PRO A 87 5.95 -17.57 10.46
C PRO A 87 5.15 -18.57 9.62
N THR A 88 4.65 -18.12 8.48
CA THR A 88 3.96 -18.95 7.51
C THR A 88 4.73 -19.00 6.19
N PRO A 89 4.53 -20.05 5.35
CA PRO A 89 5.14 -20.08 4.02
C PRO A 89 4.81 -18.87 3.13
N TRP A 90 3.70 -18.18 3.40
CA TRP A 90 3.29 -16.99 2.69
C TRP A 90 4.21 -15.80 2.94
N ASN A 91 4.89 -15.74 4.09
CA ASN A 91 5.85 -14.68 4.39
C ASN A 91 6.98 -14.63 3.33
N GLU A 92 7.51 -15.80 2.95
CA GLU A 92 8.52 -15.87 1.89
C GLU A 92 7.95 -15.55 0.51
N VAL A 93 6.74 -16.01 0.19
CA VAL A 93 6.07 -15.71 -1.08
C VAL A 93 5.87 -14.20 -1.24
N TYR A 94 5.42 -13.51 -0.17
CA TYR A 94 5.26 -12.05 -0.20
C TYR A 94 6.60 -11.33 -0.27
N ALA A 95 7.62 -11.81 0.45
CA ALA A 95 8.96 -11.24 0.41
C ALA A 95 9.55 -11.29 -1.00
N GLN A 96 9.51 -12.45 -1.65
CA GLN A 96 9.98 -12.63 -3.03
C GLN A 96 9.22 -11.73 -4.00
N GLY A 97 7.89 -11.66 -3.90
CA GLY A 97 7.09 -10.79 -4.74
C GLY A 97 7.43 -9.31 -4.58
N VAL A 98 7.73 -8.86 -3.37
CA VAL A 98 8.18 -7.48 -3.12
C VAL A 98 9.59 -7.24 -3.64
N ASP A 99 10.51 -8.20 -3.47
CA ASP A 99 11.87 -8.11 -4.01
C ASP A 99 11.84 -7.98 -5.54
N GLU A 100 11.01 -8.79 -6.22
CA GLU A 100 10.80 -8.72 -7.67
C GLU A 100 10.14 -7.38 -8.08
N GLU A 101 9.14 -6.91 -7.35
CA GLU A 101 8.52 -5.61 -7.60
C GLU A 101 9.56 -4.49 -7.54
N ILE A 102 10.38 -4.46 -6.50
CA ILE A 102 11.43 -3.44 -6.32
C ILE A 102 12.42 -3.50 -7.49
N ALA A 103 12.92 -4.69 -7.84
CA ALA A 103 13.91 -4.86 -8.90
C ALA A 103 13.39 -4.44 -10.29
N ASN A 104 12.09 -4.61 -10.54
CA ASN A 104 11.43 -4.29 -11.81
C ASN A 104 10.88 -2.85 -11.87
N ARG A 105 11.01 -2.04 -10.79
CA ARG A 105 10.55 -0.66 -10.82
C ARG A 105 11.41 0.20 -11.75
N ASP A 106 10.78 1.23 -12.31
CA ASP A 106 11.52 2.27 -13.01
C ASP A 106 12.56 2.89 -12.05
N PRO A 107 13.85 2.98 -12.47
CA PRO A 107 14.90 3.56 -11.62
C PRO A 107 14.57 4.96 -11.08
N SER A 108 13.80 5.77 -11.80
CA SER A 108 13.34 7.08 -11.35
C SER A 108 12.40 7.03 -10.14
N MET A 109 11.69 5.90 -9.95
CA MET A 109 10.85 5.59 -8.80
C MET A 109 11.55 4.72 -7.75
N GLY A 110 12.84 4.40 -7.98
CA GLY A 110 13.64 3.54 -7.11
C GLY A 110 13.47 2.05 -7.39
N ASN A 111 14.58 1.38 -7.70
CA ASN A 111 14.67 -0.06 -7.93
C ASN A 111 15.56 -0.79 -6.91
N THR A 112 15.78 -0.14 -5.78
CA THR A 112 16.39 -0.69 -4.56
C THR A 112 15.56 -0.22 -3.36
N VAL A 113 15.66 -0.88 -2.22
CA VAL A 113 14.96 -0.47 -0.99
C VAL A 113 15.24 1.00 -0.65
N GLU A 114 16.51 1.41 -0.67
CA GLU A 114 16.89 2.80 -0.42
C GLU A 114 16.30 3.76 -1.47
N GLY A 115 16.34 3.39 -2.74
CA GLY A 115 15.77 4.18 -3.84
C GLY A 115 14.26 4.37 -3.70
N VAL A 116 13.54 3.30 -3.36
CA VAL A 116 12.09 3.35 -3.10
C VAL A 116 11.78 4.25 -1.90
N CYS A 117 12.55 4.16 -0.81
CA CYS A 117 12.38 5.04 0.34
C CYS A 117 12.58 6.52 -0.02
N LYS A 118 13.62 6.84 -0.78
CA LYS A 118 13.86 8.21 -1.27
C LYS A 118 12.73 8.72 -2.19
N PHE A 119 12.22 7.86 -3.07
CA PHE A 119 11.07 8.20 -3.92
C PHE A 119 9.82 8.45 -3.07
N ARG A 120 9.51 7.53 -2.15
CA ARG A 120 8.38 7.63 -1.23
C ARG A 120 8.40 8.95 -0.45
N ASP A 121 9.52 9.30 0.13
CA ASP A 121 9.65 10.50 0.98
C ASP A 121 9.43 11.78 0.17
N ARG A 122 9.94 11.83 -1.08
CA ARG A 122 9.64 12.93 -2.00
C ARG A 122 8.16 13.00 -2.37
N ALA A 123 7.53 11.85 -2.66
CA ALA A 123 6.12 11.79 -3.00
C ALA A 123 5.24 12.24 -1.83
N PHE A 124 5.55 11.82 -0.59
CA PHE A 124 4.84 12.28 0.61
C PHE A 124 4.96 13.79 0.80
N ALA A 125 6.14 14.37 0.62
CA ALA A 125 6.31 15.82 0.69
C ALA A 125 5.43 16.55 -0.34
N GLN A 126 5.27 16.03 -1.56
CA GLN A 126 4.39 16.63 -2.57
C GLN A 126 2.91 16.49 -2.18
N LEU A 127 2.48 15.33 -1.68
CA LEU A 127 1.11 15.14 -1.20
C LEU A 127 0.78 16.08 -0.04
N LEU A 128 1.69 16.23 0.93
CA LEU A 128 1.49 17.15 2.06
C LEU A 128 1.43 18.61 1.62
N LYS A 129 2.24 19.03 0.64
CA LYS A 129 2.15 20.38 0.03
C LYS A 129 0.81 20.59 -0.66
N LEU A 130 0.28 19.59 -1.39
CA LEU A 130 -1.04 19.67 -2.01
C LEU A 130 -2.13 19.96 -0.97
N HIS A 131 -2.01 19.38 0.21
CA HIS A 131 -2.92 19.57 1.34
C HIS A 131 -2.58 20.78 2.22
N LYS A 132 -1.59 21.60 1.84
CA LYS A 132 -1.11 22.79 2.58
C LYS A 132 -0.65 22.48 4.01
N LEU A 133 -0.02 21.32 4.19
CA LEU A 133 0.55 20.85 5.46
C LEU A 133 2.07 21.01 5.51
N LEU A 134 2.71 21.39 4.42
CA LEU A 134 4.13 21.77 4.28
C LEU A 134 4.24 23.03 3.44
#